data_948c1847a3a66dfb0cb98edc26247844
#
_entry.id   948c1847a3a66dfb0cb98edc26247844
#
_cell.length_a   1.000
_cell.length_b   1.000
_cell.length_c   1.000
_cell.angle_alpha   90.00
_cell.angle_beta   90.00
_cell.angle_gamma   90.00
#
_symmetry.space_group_name_H-M   'P 1'
#
loop_
_entity.id
_entity.type
_entity.pdbx_description
1 polymer ?
#
loop_
_entity_poly.entity_id
_entity_poly.type
_entity_poly.pdbx_seq_one_letter_code
_entity_poly.pdbx_strand_id
1 'polypeptide(L)'
;MSYKIVTDSSANLTDEQIESYNVDILSLKYYIDGKEYDSYVKGVPTDYSETYSLLRQKAKITTSLVSREICDAVIKPILEKGEDVLVLAFSSGLSGTYQNIENAAKDYREEFPERKIIVVDTLCASLGEGMAVHYAVKLKNEGKTIEETAKWVEENKLKICHLFTIDDLFFLKRGGRLSGSSAMIGTLLGIKPLLHTADDGKLYVTGKVRGRRAAVEHLIKSVGERGTDIQNQEVFIVHGDCEEEAKYIASEIKKRYKVKKTVYNYIDPVIAAHAGPGTLSVFFIGDKR
;
A
#
# COMPACT_ATOMS: atom_id res chain seq x y z
N MET A 1 -12.25 -10.37 23.45
CA MET A 1 -13.11 -9.24 23.07
C MET A 1 -13.03 -9.11 21.55
N SER A 2 -14.10 -8.67 20.90
CA SER A 2 -14.07 -8.38 19.46
C SER A 2 -13.28 -7.11 19.21
N TYR A 3 -12.46 -7.06 18.17
CA TYR A 3 -11.80 -5.85 17.73
C TYR A 3 -12.00 -5.65 16.24
N LYS A 4 -11.94 -4.42 15.79
CA LYS A 4 -12.04 -4.04 14.38
C LYS A 4 -10.66 -3.75 13.83
N ILE A 5 -10.38 -4.18 12.61
CA ILE A 5 -9.19 -3.78 11.86
C ILE A 5 -9.59 -2.61 10.96
N VAL A 6 -8.79 -1.55 11.03
CA VAL A 6 -8.93 -0.33 10.21
C VAL A 6 -7.61 -0.13 9.48
N THR A 7 -7.68 0.32 8.24
CA THR A 7 -6.50 0.74 7.47
C THR A 7 -6.85 1.99 6.67
N ASP A 8 -5.91 2.55 5.94
CA ASP A 8 -6.22 3.68 5.07
C ASP A 8 -6.30 3.27 3.58
N SER A 9 -6.79 4.17 2.73
CA SER A 9 -7.04 3.85 1.33
C SER A 9 -5.77 3.54 0.53
N SER A 10 -4.59 3.93 1.04
CA SER A 10 -3.31 3.61 0.39
C SER A 10 -2.93 2.13 0.46
N ALA A 11 -3.64 1.31 1.27
CA ALA A 11 -3.48 -0.14 1.29
C ALA A 11 -3.86 -0.82 -0.04
N ASN A 12 -4.57 -0.12 -0.91
CA ASN A 12 -5.00 -0.56 -2.25
C ASN A 12 -5.72 -1.91 -2.28
N LEU A 13 -6.43 -2.25 -1.20
CA LEU A 13 -7.27 -3.44 -1.15
C LEU A 13 -8.36 -3.35 -2.23
N THR A 14 -8.69 -4.49 -2.82
CA THR A 14 -9.86 -4.56 -3.71
C THR A 14 -11.15 -4.43 -2.90
N ASP A 15 -12.25 -4.00 -3.54
CA ASP A 15 -13.57 -3.94 -2.88
C ASP A 15 -13.97 -5.30 -2.30
N GLU A 16 -13.69 -6.40 -3.02
CA GLU A 16 -13.90 -7.77 -2.54
C GLU A 16 -13.09 -8.07 -1.26
N GLN A 17 -11.84 -7.61 -1.20
CA GLN A 17 -11.01 -7.78 0.00
C GLN A 17 -11.55 -6.95 1.17
N ILE A 18 -11.89 -5.69 0.95
CA ILE A 18 -12.44 -4.80 1.98
C ILE A 18 -13.70 -5.43 2.60
N GLU A 19 -14.60 -5.93 1.76
CA GLU A 19 -15.85 -6.56 2.19
C GLU A 19 -15.59 -7.89 2.92
N SER A 20 -14.82 -8.81 2.31
CA SER A 20 -14.55 -10.14 2.89
C SER A 20 -13.70 -10.09 4.17
N TYR A 21 -12.80 -9.11 4.28
CA TYR A 21 -11.98 -8.88 5.47
C TYR A 21 -12.76 -8.14 6.57
N ASN A 22 -13.88 -7.55 6.21
CA ASN A 22 -14.67 -6.72 7.12
C ASN A 22 -13.81 -5.64 7.79
N VAL A 23 -13.01 -4.93 7.01
CA VAL A 23 -12.17 -3.82 7.44
C VAL A 23 -12.83 -2.48 7.10
N ASP A 24 -12.54 -1.47 7.91
CA ASP A 24 -12.96 -0.09 7.60
C ASP A 24 -11.78 0.73 7.09
N ILE A 25 -12.06 1.66 6.19
CA ILE A 25 -11.06 2.42 5.45
C ILE A 25 -11.09 3.90 5.83
N LEU A 26 -9.94 4.42 6.22
CA LEU A 26 -9.68 5.85 6.35
C LEU A 26 -9.30 6.41 4.97
N SER A 27 -10.20 7.11 4.30
CA SER A 27 -9.94 7.62 2.96
C SER A 27 -8.93 8.76 2.99
N LEU A 28 -7.84 8.65 2.22
CA LEU A 28 -7.02 9.80 1.87
C LEU A 28 -7.77 10.62 0.81
N LYS A 29 -7.32 11.86 0.58
CA LYS A 29 -7.91 12.73 -0.43
C LYS A 29 -6.88 13.12 -1.49
N TYR A 30 -7.39 13.42 -2.68
CA TYR A 30 -6.60 13.99 -3.76
C TYR A 30 -7.34 15.17 -4.40
N TYR A 31 -6.60 16.02 -5.07
CA TYR A 31 -7.10 17.28 -5.62
C TYR A 31 -6.70 17.39 -7.09
N ILE A 32 -7.69 17.64 -7.93
CA ILE A 32 -7.53 17.92 -9.36
C ILE A 32 -8.07 19.34 -9.59
N ASP A 33 -7.23 20.25 -10.06
CA ASP A 33 -7.60 21.65 -10.32
C ASP A 33 -8.31 22.32 -9.13
N GLY A 34 -7.87 21.99 -7.92
CA GLY A 34 -8.44 22.52 -6.66
C GLY A 34 -9.74 21.86 -6.20
N LYS A 35 -10.32 20.95 -6.97
CA LYS A 35 -11.48 20.17 -6.54
C LYS A 35 -11.01 18.94 -5.77
N GLU A 36 -11.67 18.72 -4.62
CA GLU A 36 -11.37 17.62 -3.70
C GLU A 36 -12.12 16.34 -4.10
N TYR A 37 -11.43 15.21 -3.96
CA TYR A 37 -11.97 13.87 -4.17
C TYR A 37 -11.48 12.93 -3.06
N ASP A 38 -12.34 12.01 -2.65
CA ASP A 38 -11.96 10.90 -1.77
C ASP A 38 -11.32 9.77 -2.59
N SER A 39 -10.23 9.19 -2.08
CA SER A 39 -9.56 8.04 -2.72
C SER A 39 -10.37 6.76 -2.60
N TYR A 40 -11.21 6.66 -1.56
CA TYR A 40 -12.12 5.55 -1.33
C TYR A 40 -13.47 6.06 -0.81
N VAL A 41 -14.54 5.57 -1.41
CA VAL A 41 -15.91 5.78 -0.95
C VAL A 41 -16.60 4.42 -0.85
N LYS A 42 -17.05 4.05 0.34
CA LYS A 42 -17.67 2.74 0.58
C LYS A 42 -18.85 2.48 -0.36
N GLY A 43 -18.79 1.37 -1.08
CA GLY A 43 -19.84 0.96 -2.02
C GLY A 43 -19.87 1.71 -3.35
N VAL A 44 -18.88 2.58 -3.60
CA VAL A 44 -18.74 3.29 -4.88
C VAL A 44 -17.43 2.86 -5.54
N PRO A 45 -17.48 2.16 -6.69
CA PRO A 45 -16.27 1.79 -7.42
C PRO A 45 -15.46 3.01 -7.83
N THR A 46 -14.15 2.97 -7.62
CA THR A 46 -13.26 4.06 -8.06
C THR A 46 -13.10 4.04 -9.57
N ASP A 47 -13.44 5.14 -10.24
CA ASP A 47 -13.11 5.33 -11.66
C ASP A 47 -11.66 5.80 -11.80
N TYR A 48 -10.80 4.89 -12.22
CA TYR A 48 -9.39 5.18 -12.45
C TYR A 48 -9.12 5.88 -13.79
N SER A 49 -10.06 5.82 -14.75
CA SER A 49 -9.83 6.24 -16.16
C SER A 49 -9.49 7.71 -16.28
N GLU A 50 -10.26 8.59 -15.63
CA GLU A 50 -10.05 10.04 -15.63
C GLU A 50 -8.70 10.38 -14.96
N THR A 51 -8.44 9.85 -13.78
CA THR A 51 -7.20 10.11 -13.02
C THR A 51 -5.97 9.72 -13.82
N TYR A 52 -5.95 8.52 -14.42
CA TYR A 52 -4.80 8.09 -15.22
C TYR A 52 -4.67 8.84 -16.54
N SER A 53 -5.79 9.26 -17.18
CA SER A 53 -5.76 10.14 -18.34
C SER A 53 -5.06 11.46 -18.02
N LEU A 54 -5.42 12.09 -16.91
CA LEU A 54 -4.80 13.34 -16.44
C LEU A 54 -3.32 13.15 -16.07
N LEU A 55 -2.97 12.06 -15.40
CA LEU A 55 -1.57 11.75 -15.09
C LEU A 55 -0.71 11.55 -16.34
N ARG A 56 -1.24 10.92 -17.40
CA ARG A 56 -0.54 10.80 -18.69
C ARG A 56 -0.27 12.16 -19.35
N GLN A 57 -1.14 13.12 -19.12
CA GLN A 57 -0.96 14.51 -19.54
C GLN A 57 -0.07 15.30 -18.58
N LYS A 58 0.50 14.67 -17.55
CA LYS A 58 1.33 15.28 -16.49
C LYS A 58 0.61 16.37 -15.70
N ALA A 59 -0.72 16.29 -15.62
CA ALA A 59 -1.52 17.16 -14.77
C ALA A 59 -1.01 17.15 -13.32
N LYS A 60 -1.17 18.27 -12.64
CA LYS A 60 -0.80 18.39 -11.24
C LYS A 60 -1.93 17.86 -10.36
N ILE A 61 -1.78 16.63 -9.90
CA ILE A 61 -2.64 16.07 -8.85
C ILE A 61 -1.88 16.21 -7.53
N THR A 62 -2.52 16.80 -6.52
CA THR A 62 -1.98 16.90 -5.16
C THR A 62 -2.78 16.01 -4.22
N THR A 63 -2.20 15.64 -3.09
CA THR A 63 -2.79 14.70 -2.16
C THR A 63 -2.75 15.25 -0.73
N SER A 64 -3.67 14.81 0.12
CA SER A 64 -3.61 15.05 1.56
C SER A 64 -3.55 13.72 2.32
N LEU A 65 -3.10 13.81 3.54
CA LEU A 65 -3.08 12.70 4.49
C LEU A 65 -4.47 12.50 5.12
N VAL A 66 -4.64 11.42 5.90
CA VAL A 66 -5.85 11.21 6.71
C VAL A 66 -5.96 12.33 7.74
N SER A 67 -7.09 13.04 7.73
CA SER A 67 -7.39 14.11 8.68
C SER A 67 -8.03 13.60 9.98
N ARG A 68 -8.12 14.47 10.98
CA ARG A 68 -8.82 14.17 12.23
C ARG A 68 -10.28 13.83 12.00
N GLU A 69 -10.95 14.57 11.13
CA GLU A 69 -12.38 14.40 10.82
C GLU A 69 -12.64 13.02 10.21
N ILE A 70 -11.72 12.52 9.38
CA ILE A 70 -11.80 11.15 8.81
C ILE A 70 -11.64 10.11 9.90
N CYS A 71 -10.69 10.32 10.84
CA CYS A 71 -10.53 9.44 11.99
C CYS A 71 -11.78 9.42 12.86
N ASP A 72 -12.36 10.60 13.18
CA ASP A 72 -13.57 10.72 13.98
C ASP A 72 -14.76 10.02 13.31
N ALA A 73 -14.92 10.17 12.00
CA ALA A 73 -16.02 9.57 11.25
C ALA A 73 -15.96 8.02 11.18
N VAL A 74 -14.77 7.43 11.21
CA VAL A 74 -14.60 5.98 11.07
C VAL A 74 -14.34 5.28 12.40
N ILE A 75 -13.43 5.81 13.23
CA ILE A 75 -12.95 5.14 14.44
C ILE A 75 -13.93 5.33 15.62
N LYS A 76 -14.41 6.55 15.86
CA LYS A 76 -15.31 6.81 17.01
C LYS A 76 -16.54 5.90 17.02
N PRO A 77 -17.29 5.72 15.91
CA PRO A 77 -18.46 4.83 15.92
C PRO A 77 -18.14 3.37 16.28
N ILE A 78 -16.91 2.90 16.05
CA ILE A 78 -16.47 1.57 16.44
C ILE A 78 -16.27 1.52 17.96
N LEU A 79 -15.59 2.51 18.52
CA LEU A 79 -15.33 2.62 19.96
C LEU A 79 -16.63 2.79 20.76
N GLU A 80 -17.57 3.62 20.27
CA GLU A 80 -18.90 3.84 20.86
C GLU A 80 -19.73 2.55 20.91
N LYS A 81 -19.55 1.64 19.95
CA LYS A 81 -20.15 0.29 19.95
C LYS A 81 -19.48 -0.68 20.94
N GLY A 82 -18.42 -0.24 21.62
CA GLY A 82 -17.70 -1.07 22.59
C GLY A 82 -16.69 -2.03 21.98
N GLU A 83 -16.25 -1.79 20.73
CA GLU A 83 -15.21 -2.60 20.06
C GLU A 83 -13.83 -1.95 20.20
N ASP A 84 -12.81 -2.77 20.34
CA ASP A 84 -11.41 -2.34 20.27
C ASP A 84 -10.98 -2.12 18.81
N VAL A 85 -9.93 -1.32 18.57
CA VAL A 85 -9.50 -0.94 17.21
C VAL A 85 -8.01 -1.17 17.01
N LEU A 86 -7.67 -1.94 15.97
CA LEU A 86 -6.31 -2.06 15.43
C LEU A 86 -6.24 -1.29 14.12
N VAL A 87 -5.44 -0.22 14.08
CA VAL A 87 -5.18 0.54 12.85
C VAL A 87 -3.84 0.13 12.27
N LEU A 88 -3.85 -0.27 11.01
CA LEU A 88 -2.63 -0.52 10.23
C LEU A 88 -2.49 0.63 9.24
N ALA A 89 -1.52 1.49 9.46
CA ALA A 89 -1.39 2.76 8.77
C ALA A 89 -0.27 2.76 7.72
N PHE A 90 -0.45 3.57 6.70
CA PHE A 90 0.54 3.88 5.67
C PHE A 90 1.87 4.32 6.25
N SER A 91 2.97 3.94 5.58
CA SER A 91 4.34 4.25 6.01
C SER A 91 4.54 5.71 6.42
N SER A 92 5.03 5.92 7.63
CA SER A 92 5.47 7.24 8.13
C SER A 92 6.65 7.83 7.34
N GLY A 93 7.39 6.97 6.63
CA GLY A 93 8.46 7.39 5.73
C GLY A 93 7.96 8.08 4.44
N LEU A 94 6.66 7.95 4.11
CA LEU A 94 6.05 8.47 2.89
C LEU A 94 4.95 9.52 3.13
N SER A 95 4.28 9.46 4.28
CA SER A 95 3.14 10.33 4.61
C SER A 95 3.07 10.63 6.10
N GLY A 96 2.49 11.77 6.47
CA GLY A 96 2.13 12.09 7.84
C GLY A 96 0.86 11.37 8.34
N THR A 97 0.26 10.49 7.53
CA THR A 97 -0.98 9.77 7.85
C THR A 97 -0.88 9.01 9.17
N TYR A 98 0.16 8.19 9.33
CA TYR A 98 0.39 7.47 10.59
C TYR A 98 0.40 8.41 11.81
N GLN A 99 1.15 9.52 11.74
CA GLN A 99 1.27 10.45 12.85
C GLN A 99 -0.08 11.12 13.20
N ASN A 100 -0.88 11.44 12.19
CA ASN A 100 -2.21 12.02 12.42
C ASN A 100 -3.17 11.02 13.06
N ILE A 101 -3.15 9.76 12.60
CA ILE A 101 -3.95 8.69 13.19
C ILE A 101 -3.52 8.43 14.64
N GLU A 102 -2.23 8.38 14.93
CA GLU A 102 -1.72 8.16 16.29
C GLU A 102 -2.06 9.35 17.22
N ASN A 103 -2.03 10.57 16.70
CA ASN A 103 -2.47 11.74 17.48
C ASN A 103 -3.96 11.64 17.82
N ALA A 104 -4.81 11.25 16.86
CA ALA A 104 -6.24 11.02 17.13
C ALA A 104 -6.44 9.87 18.14
N ALA A 105 -5.69 8.78 17.99
CA ALA A 105 -5.76 7.63 18.89
C ALA A 105 -5.37 7.96 20.35
N LYS A 106 -4.45 8.91 20.56
CA LYS A 106 -4.14 9.40 21.93
C LYS A 106 -5.36 9.98 22.59
N ASP A 107 -6.07 10.89 21.91
CA ASP A 107 -7.29 11.50 22.44
C ASP A 107 -8.38 10.44 22.67
N TYR A 108 -8.52 9.46 21.75
CA TYR A 108 -9.50 8.38 21.92
C TYR A 108 -9.20 7.47 23.10
N ARG A 109 -7.92 7.21 23.43
CA ARG A 109 -7.56 6.45 24.63
C ARG A 109 -7.97 7.16 25.92
N GLU A 110 -8.01 8.49 25.93
CA GLU A 110 -8.53 9.29 27.05
C GLU A 110 -10.07 9.31 27.06
N GLU A 111 -10.70 9.44 25.89
CA GLU A 111 -12.16 9.49 25.75
C GLU A 111 -12.82 8.10 25.99
N PHE A 112 -12.14 7.02 25.63
CA PHE A 112 -12.61 5.63 25.74
C PHE A 112 -11.63 4.73 26.53
N PRO A 113 -11.42 4.97 27.84
CA PRO A 113 -10.38 4.29 28.62
C PRO A 113 -10.58 2.76 28.73
N GLU A 114 -11.81 2.28 28.50
CA GLU A 114 -12.15 0.86 28.50
C GLU A 114 -11.81 0.15 27.15
N ARG A 115 -11.40 0.91 26.13
CA ARG A 115 -11.14 0.40 24.80
C ARG A 115 -9.64 0.32 24.53
N LYS A 116 -9.23 -0.75 23.82
CA LYS A 116 -7.88 -0.87 23.31
C LYS A 116 -7.80 -0.27 21.92
N ILE A 117 -6.88 0.66 21.74
CA ILE A 117 -6.64 1.34 20.48
C ILE A 117 -5.16 1.23 20.17
N ILE A 118 -4.83 0.40 19.18
CA ILE A 118 -3.45 0.15 18.76
C ILE A 118 -3.29 0.67 17.33
N VAL A 119 -2.28 1.51 17.11
CA VAL A 119 -1.91 2.01 15.78
C VAL A 119 -0.52 1.50 15.44
N VAL A 120 -0.41 0.83 14.31
CA VAL A 120 0.87 0.29 13.81
C VAL A 120 1.27 1.07 12.58
N ASP A 121 2.48 1.64 12.61
CA ASP A 121 3.16 2.10 11.40
C ASP A 121 3.66 0.88 10.64
N THR A 122 3.01 0.56 9.53
CA THR A 122 3.39 -0.63 8.75
C THR A 122 4.73 -0.47 8.05
N LEU A 123 5.22 0.76 7.87
CA LEU A 123 6.35 1.08 7.00
C LEU A 123 6.19 0.49 5.59
N CYS A 124 4.94 0.25 5.20
CA CYS A 124 4.53 -0.33 3.92
C CYS A 124 3.73 0.68 3.10
N ALA A 125 3.55 0.38 1.83
CA ALA A 125 2.78 1.18 0.89
C ALA A 125 1.99 0.27 -0.05
N SER A 126 0.85 0.74 -0.54
CA SER A 126 0.04 0.04 -1.53
C SER A 126 -0.34 -1.37 -1.06
N LEU A 127 -0.46 -2.35 -1.94
CA LEU A 127 -0.76 -3.73 -1.53
C LEU A 127 0.31 -4.38 -0.62
N GLY A 128 1.44 -3.72 -0.34
CA GLY A 128 2.32 -4.14 0.75
C GLY A 128 1.73 -3.86 2.13
N GLU A 129 1.09 -2.71 2.31
CA GLU A 129 0.24 -2.42 3.47
C GLU A 129 -1.00 -3.32 3.46
N GLY A 130 -1.64 -3.49 2.29
CA GLY A 130 -2.74 -4.44 2.11
C GLY A 130 -2.36 -5.88 2.49
N MET A 131 -1.10 -6.29 2.29
CA MET A 131 -0.58 -7.59 2.74
C MET A 131 -0.46 -7.65 4.27
N ALA A 132 -0.03 -6.58 4.93
CA ALA A 132 -0.06 -6.52 6.39
C ALA A 132 -1.49 -6.66 6.94
N VAL A 133 -2.46 -5.99 6.30
CA VAL A 133 -3.90 -6.13 6.62
C VAL A 133 -4.37 -7.57 6.39
N HIS A 134 -4.04 -8.19 5.27
CA HIS A 134 -4.39 -9.58 4.96
C HIS A 134 -3.96 -10.54 6.07
N TYR A 135 -2.70 -10.44 6.51
CA TYR A 135 -2.21 -11.31 7.58
C TYR A 135 -2.82 -10.98 8.94
N ALA A 136 -3.08 -9.71 9.23
CA ALA A 136 -3.76 -9.32 10.47
C ALA A 136 -5.19 -9.88 10.52
N VAL A 137 -5.93 -9.84 9.41
CA VAL A 137 -7.27 -10.44 9.29
C VAL A 137 -7.22 -11.95 9.46
N LYS A 138 -6.24 -12.61 8.86
CA LYS A 138 -6.05 -14.06 9.01
C LYS A 138 -5.82 -14.42 10.47
N LEU A 139 -4.93 -13.74 11.18
CA LEU A 139 -4.65 -13.96 12.59
C LEU A 139 -5.88 -13.71 13.47
N LYS A 140 -6.64 -12.65 13.19
CA LYS A 140 -7.91 -12.39 13.88
C LYS A 140 -8.90 -13.54 13.68
N ASN A 141 -9.02 -14.07 12.47
CA ASN A 141 -9.92 -15.20 12.17
C ASN A 141 -9.43 -16.51 12.81
N GLU A 142 -8.14 -16.64 13.09
CA GLU A 142 -7.54 -17.73 13.87
C GLU A 142 -7.74 -17.55 15.40
N GLY A 143 -8.42 -16.47 15.82
CA GLY A 143 -8.75 -16.19 17.23
C GLY A 143 -7.66 -15.46 18.00
N LYS A 144 -6.66 -14.87 17.33
CA LYS A 144 -5.62 -14.05 17.97
C LYS A 144 -6.20 -12.78 18.56
N THR A 145 -5.65 -12.35 19.69
CA THR A 145 -6.00 -11.08 20.33
C THR A 145 -5.48 -9.89 19.51
N ILE A 146 -5.97 -8.68 19.83
CA ILE A 146 -5.52 -7.46 19.17
C ILE A 146 -4.02 -7.24 19.40
N GLU A 147 -3.52 -7.53 20.59
CA GLU A 147 -2.09 -7.40 20.95
C GLU A 147 -1.21 -8.40 20.21
N GLU A 148 -1.65 -9.68 20.12
CA GLU A 148 -0.93 -10.71 19.39
C GLU A 148 -0.86 -10.36 17.89
N THR A 149 -1.95 -9.85 17.33
CA THR A 149 -2.02 -9.45 15.93
C THR A 149 -1.14 -8.23 15.65
N ALA A 150 -1.23 -7.19 16.48
CA ALA A 150 -0.39 -6.00 16.35
C ALA A 150 1.10 -6.36 16.47
N LYS A 151 1.46 -7.20 17.46
CA LYS A 151 2.82 -7.69 17.65
C LYS A 151 3.33 -8.44 16.42
N TRP A 152 2.51 -9.33 15.85
CA TRP A 152 2.91 -10.05 14.65
C TRP A 152 3.22 -9.09 13.48
N VAL A 153 2.37 -8.06 13.28
CA VAL A 153 2.62 -7.06 12.22
C VAL A 153 3.91 -6.31 12.48
N GLU A 154 4.17 -5.86 13.72
CA GLU A 154 5.41 -5.18 14.10
C GLU A 154 6.66 -6.03 13.81
N GLU A 155 6.62 -7.33 14.13
CA GLU A 155 7.75 -8.25 13.96
C GLU A 155 7.98 -8.68 12.50
N ASN A 156 6.96 -8.54 11.63
CA ASN A 156 7.02 -9.03 10.26
C ASN A 156 6.91 -7.94 9.17
N LYS A 157 6.53 -6.72 9.51
CA LYS A 157 6.38 -5.62 8.54
C LYS A 157 7.61 -5.39 7.66
N LEU A 158 8.83 -5.57 8.20
CA LEU A 158 10.08 -5.45 7.46
C LEU A 158 10.45 -6.69 6.62
N LYS A 159 9.64 -7.75 6.67
CA LYS A 159 9.75 -8.92 5.79
C LYS A 159 8.82 -8.81 4.57
N ILE A 160 7.91 -7.85 4.56
CA ILE A 160 7.06 -7.58 3.40
C ILE A 160 7.90 -6.89 2.34
N CYS A 161 8.33 -7.62 1.33
CA CYS A 161 9.08 -7.10 0.20
C CYS A 161 8.19 -6.25 -0.69
N HIS A 162 8.68 -5.08 -1.07
CA HIS A 162 8.06 -4.16 -2.01
C HIS A 162 9.05 -3.91 -3.14
N LEU A 163 8.85 -4.54 -4.28
CA LEU A 163 9.73 -4.36 -5.44
C LEU A 163 8.91 -3.78 -6.58
N PHE A 164 9.40 -2.71 -7.19
CA PHE A 164 8.63 -2.05 -8.21
C PHE A 164 9.50 -1.37 -9.28
N THR A 165 8.88 -1.10 -10.41
CA THR A 165 9.41 -0.28 -11.49
C THR A 165 8.38 0.76 -11.90
N ILE A 166 8.83 1.88 -12.41
CA ILE A 166 7.99 2.97 -12.90
C ILE A 166 8.44 3.39 -14.28
N ASP A 167 7.56 4.02 -15.03
CA ASP A 167 7.90 4.54 -16.36
C ASP A 167 8.68 5.85 -16.31
N ASP A 168 8.31 6.73 -15.38
CA ASP A 168 8.89 8.06 -15.27
C ASP A 168 9.12 8.46 -13.80
N LEU A 169 10.39 8.63 -13.42
CA LEU A 169 10.79 9.11 -12.09
C LEU A 169 10.31 10.53 -11.78
N PHE A 170 9.82 11.25 -12.79
CA PHE A 170 9.30 12.61 -12.63
C PHE A 170 8.23 12.68 -11.53
N PHE A 171 7.33 11.70 -11.48
CA PHE A 171 6.24 11.67 -10.50
C PHE A 171 6.75 11.57 -9.07
N LEU A 172 7.63 10.60 -8.78
CA LEU A 172 8.23 10.44 -7.44
C LEU A 172 9.08 11.64 -7.02
N LYS A 173 9.83 12.23 -7.97
CA LYS A 173 10.63 13.45 -7.72
C LYS A 173 9.74 14.64 -7.42
N ARG A 174 8.72 14.89 -8.27
CA ARG A 174 7.75 15.96 -8.08
C ARG A 174 7.02 15.85 -6.76
N GLY A 175 6.66 14.63 -6.38
CA GLY A 175 5.96 14.32 -5.14
C GLY A 175 6.87 14.34 -3.89
N GLY A 176 8.19 14.39 -4.04
CA GLY A 176 9.14 14.36 -2.92
C GLY A 176 9.22 13.02 -2.17
N ARG A 177 8.79 11.92 -2.79
CA ARG A 177 8.79 10.56 -2.19
C ARG A 177 9.95 9.69 -2.64
N LEU A 178 10.81 10.19 -3.53
CA LEU A 178 12.05 9.51 -3.90
C LEU A 178 13.16 9.91 -2.94
N SER A 179 13.73 8.94 -2.24
CA SER A 179 14.82 9.13 -1.28
C SER A 179 16.19 8.84 -1.90
N GLY A 180 17.25 9.36 -1.25
CA GLY A 180 18.64 9.21 -1.69
C GLY A 180 19.05 10.18 -2.79
N SER A 181 20.35 10.14 -3.15
CA SER A 181 20.92 10.98 -4.21
C SER A 181 20.53 10.46 -5.60
N SER A 182 19.25 10.60 -5.96
CA SER A 182 18.70 10.18 -7.26
C SER A 182 19.20 11.04 -8.45
N ALA A 183 20.23 11.85 -8.24
CA ALA A 183 20.84 12.69 -9.27
C ALA A 183 21.42 11.90 -10.45
N MET A 184 21.61 10.58 -10.34
CA MET A 184 22.29 9.76 -11.34
C MET A 184 21.38 9.01 -12.31
N ILE A 185 20.04 9.13 -12.21
CA ILE A 185 19.17 8.57 -13.25
C ILE A 185 18.68 9.72 -14.13
N GLY A 186 19.59 10.18 -15.00
CA GLY A 186 19.18 10.95 -16.16
C GLY A 186 18.14 10.15 -16.96
N THR A 187 17.24 10.84 -17.65
CA THR A 187 16.28 10.28 -18.60
C THR A 187 17.01 9.64 -19.79
N LEU A 188 17.68 8.52 -19.56
CA LEU A 188 18.24 7.72 -20.65
C LEU A 188 17.09 6.96 -21.30
N LEU A 189 16.86 7.23 -22.58
CA LEU A 189 15.83 6.58 -23.36
C LEU A 189 15.87 5.05 -23.20
N GLY A 190 14.76 4.46 -22.76
CA GLY A 190 14.64 3.02 -22.61
C GLY A 190 15.23 2.43 -21.32
N ILE A 191 15.72 3.21 -20.38
CA ILE A 191 16.16 2.72 -19.06
C ILE A 191 14.99 2.76 -18.08
N LYS A 192 14.74 1.64 -17.39
CA LYS A 192 13.73 1.50 -16.34
C LYS A 192 14.40 1.38 -14.98
N PRO A 193 14.01 2.20 -14.00
CA PRO A 193 14.51 2.07 -12.63
C PRO A 193 13.90 0.86 -11.95
N LEU A 194 14.67 0.24 -11.08
CA LEU A 194 14.25 -0.78 -10.13
C LEU A 194 14.27 -0.13 -8.76
N LEU A 195 13.16 -0.24 -8.04
CA LEU A 195 12.98 0.43 -6.75
C LEU A 195 12.46 -0.56 -5.71
N HIS A 196 12.68 -0.20 -4.45
CA HIS A 196 12.08 -0.89 -3.31
C HIS A 196 11.65 0.11 -2.22
N THR A 197 10.85 -0.38 -1.28
CA THR A 197 10.65 0.28 0.00
C THR A 197 11.69 -0.27 0.99
N ALA A 198 12.50 0.59 1.58
CA ALA A 198 13.52 0.20 2.54
C ALA A 198 12.97 0.09 3.98
N ASP A 199 13.82 -0.31 4.93
CA ASP A 199 13.42 -0.55 6.34
C ASP A 199 12.96 0.73 7.04
N ASP A 200 13.34 1.90 6.56
CA ASP A 200 12.84 3.20 7.02
C ASP A 200 11.48 3.60 6.40
N GLY A 201 10.87 2.72 5.63
CA GLY A 201 9.59 2.92 4.97
C GLY A 201 9.63 3.86 3.76
N LYS A 202 10.82 4.30 3.31
CA LYS A 202 11.01 5.20 2.17
C LYS A 202 11.35 4.44 0.89
N LEU A 203 11.22 5.14 -0.25
CA LEU A 203 11.46 4.57 -1.57
C LEU A 203 12.89 4.89 -2.06
N TYR A 204 13.60 3.83 -2.44
CA TYR A 204 14.96 3.94 -2.99
C TYR A 204 15.09 3.22 -4.32
N VAL A 205 15.97 3.78 -5.17
CA VAL A 205 16.40 3.09 -6.40
C VAL A 205 17.48 2.09 -6.04
N THR A 206 17.26 0.83 -6.38
CA THR A 206 18.19 -0.28 -6.15
C THR A 206 19.00 -0.66 -7.39
N GLY A 207 18.50 -0.24 -8.56
CA GLY A 207 19.15 -0.58 -9.83
C GLY A 207 18.43 0.01 -11.03
N LYS A 208 18.89 -0.40 -12.19
CA LYS A 208 18.30 -0.02 -13.48
C LYS A 208 18.50 -1.13 -14.50
N VAL A 209 17.54 -1.28 -15.39
CA VAL A 209 17.60 -2.24 -16.51
C VAL A 209 17.21 -1.56 -17.82
N ARG A 210 17.62 -2.13 -18.93
CA ARG A 210 17.26 -1.61 -20.25
C ARG A 210 15.98 -2.28 -20.76
N GLY A 211 14.95 -1.47 -20.94
CA GLY A 211 13.67 -1.88 -21.50
C GLY A 211 12.66 -2.37 -20.46
N ARG A 212 11.40 -2.18 -20.79
CA ARG A 212 10.25 -2.54 -19.95
C ARG A 212 10.17 -4.03 -19.65
N ARG A 213 10.41 -4.87 -20.67
CA ARG A 213 10.39 -6.33 -20.52
C ARG A 213 11.43 -6.83 -19.51
N ALA A 214 12.62 -6.23 -19.50
CA ALA A 214 13.66 -6.59 -18.52
C ALA A 214 13.26 -6.19 -17.09
N ALA A 215 12.56 -5.06 -16.91
CA ALA A 215 12.04 -4.65 -15.61
C ALA A 215 10.95 -5.60 -15.10
N VAL A 216 10.02 -5.98 -15.97
CA VAL A 216 8.96 -6.96 -15.64
C VAL A 216 9.59 -8.31 -15.26
N GLU A 217 10.55 -8.80 -16.04
CA GLU A 217 11.23 -10.08 -15.76
C GLU A 217 12.02 -10.01 -14.44
N HIS A 218 12.63 -8.86 -14.12
CA HIS A 218 13.30 -8.66 -12.83
C HIS A 218 12.32 -8.79 -11.66
N LEU A 219 11.13 -8.17 -11.75
CA LEU A 219 10.10 -8.28 -10.70
C LEU A 219 9.69 -9.75 -10.49
N ILE A 220 9.40 -10.47 -11.58
CA ILE A 220 9.02 -11.89 -11.51
C ILE A 220 10.12 -12.73 -10.85
N LYS A 221 11.37 -12.57 -11.32
CA LYS A 221 12.53 -13.33 -10.84
C LYS A 221 12.80 -13.08 -9.35
N SER A 222 12.68 -11.83 -8.93
CA SER A 222 12.89 -11.43 -7.53
C SER A 222 11.93 -12.10 -6.55
N VAL A 223 10.72 -12.45 -6.98
CA VAL A 223 9.76 -13.22 -6.14
C VAL A 223 10.34 -14.58 -5.75
N GLY A 224 10.91 -15.29 -6.70
CA GLY A 224 11.53 -16.60 -6.42
C GLY A 224 12.87 -16.52 -5.73
N GLU A 225 13.66 -15.46 -5.96
CA GLU A 225 14.98 -15.28 -5.37
C GLU A 225 14.93 -14.81 -3.90
N ARG A 226 13.90 -14.05 -3.53
CA ARG A 226 13.79 -13.40 -2.24
C ARG A 226 12.63 -13.88 -1.37
N GLY A 227 11.63 -14.54 -1.98
CA GLY A 227 10.47 -15.04 -1.27
C GLY A 227 10.78 -16.26 -0.41
N THR A 228 10.34 -16.25 0.84
CA THR A 228 10.46 -17.36 1.78
C THR A 228 9.22 -18.23 1.69
N ASP A 229 9.35 -19.54 1.51
CA ASP A 229 8.22 -20.48 1.40
C ASP A 229 7.14 -20.01 0.41
N ILE A 230 7.59 -19.55 -0.75
CA ILE A 230 6.79 -18.77 -1.71
C ILE A 230 5.57 -19.54 -2.25
N GLN A 231 5.64 -20.88 -2.33
CA GLN A 231 4.52 -21.73 -2.77
C GLN A 231 3.32 -21.67 -1.81
N ASN A 232 3.53 -21.35 -0.54
CA ASN A 232 2.48 -21.23 0.45
C ASN A 232 1.97 -19.79 0.63
N GLN A 233 2.52 -18.83 -0.12
CA GLN A 233 2.13 -17.43 -0.05
C GLN A 233 1.08 -17.04 -1.10
N GLU A 234 0.37 -15.96 -0.79
CA GLU A 234 -0.33 -15.14 -1.76
C GLU A 234 0.60 -13.99 -2.17
N VAL A 235 0.81 -13.81 -3.48
CA VAL A 235 1.62 -12.71 -4.03
C VAL A 235 0.70 -11.62 -4.53
N PHE A 236 0.95 -10.40 -4.10
CA PHE A 236 0.14 -9.24 -4.45
C PHE A 236 0.85 -8.39 -5.50
N ILE A 237 0.09 -7.81 -6.40
CA ILE A 237 0.59 -7.04 -7.55
C ILE A 237 -0.27 -5.78 -7.68
N VAL A 238 0.36 -4.64 -7.91
CA VAL A 238 -0.38 -3.43 -8.30
C VAL A 238 0.13 -2.87 -9.61
N HIS A 239 -0.75 -2.17 -10.31
CA HIS A 239 -0.42 -1.54 -11.57
C HIS A 239 -1.00 -0.12 -11.71
N GLY A 240 -0.25 0.74 -12.35
CA GLY A 240 -0.65 2.10 -12.72
C GLY A 240 -1.13 2.12 -14.16
N ASP A 241 -2.37 1.65 -14.42
CA ASP A 241 -3.00 1.60 -15.73
C ASP A 241 -2.19 0.81 -16.80
N CYS A 242 -1.68 -0.36 -16.38
CA CYS A 242 -1.00 -1.34 -17.23
C CYS A 242 -1.40 -2.77 -16.84
N GLU A 243 -2.72 -3.03 -16.83
CA GLU A 243 -3.32 -4.26 -16.32
C GLU A 243 -2.82 -5.52 -17.03
N GLU A 244 -2.61 -5.47 -18.35
CA GLU A 244 -2.14 -6.63 -19.11
C GLU A 244 -0.74 -7.09 -18.67
N GLU A 245 0.12 -6.14 -18.29
CA GLU A 245 1.44 -6.49 -17.71
C GLU A 245 1.30 -7.07 -16.30
N ALA A 246 0.36 -6.57 -15.48
CA ALA A 246 0.08 -7.14 -14.17
C ALA A 246 -0.45 -8.57 -14.27
N LYS A 247 -1.38 -8.84 -15.19
CA LYS A 247 -1.88 -10.18 -15.51
C LYS A 247 -0.76 -11.12 -15.97
N TYR A 248 0.13 -10.62 -16.82
CA TYR A 248 1.30 -11.38 -17.26
C TYR A 248 2.21 -11.73 -16.08
N ILE A 249 2.54 -10.76 -15.21
CA ILE A 249 3.35 -10.99 -14.00
C ILE A 249 2.67 -12.05 -13.11
N ALA A 250 1.37 -11.91 -12.84
CA ALA A 250 0.59 -12.85 -12.03
C ALA A 250 0.64 -14.28 -12.58
N SER A 251 0.46 -14.43 -13.90
CA SER A 251 0.50 -15.71 -14.60
C SER A 251 1.89 -16.36 -14.51
N GLU A 252 2.96 -15.61 -14.80
CA GLU A 252 4.32 -16.12 -14.77
C GLU A 252 4.79 -16.48 -13.35
N ILE A 253 4.44 -15.68 -12.33
CA ILE A 253 4.71 -16.01 -10.92
C ILE A 253 4.02 -17.31 -10.54
N LYS A 254 2.74 -17.46 -10.85
CA LYS A 254 1.97 -18.69 -10.58
C LYS A 254 2.56 -19.91 -11.29
N LYS A 255 2.97 -19.75 -12.55
CA LYS A 255 3.57 -20.82 -13.36
C LYS A 255 4.93 -21.26 -12.82
N ARG A 256 5.82 -20.30 -12.50
CA ARG A 256 7.21 -20.58 -12.11
C ARG A 256 7.34 -21.05 -10.66
N TYR A 257 6.60 -20.43 -9.73
CA TYR A 257 6.81 -20.62 -8.30
C TYR A 257 5.67 -21.35 -7.57
N LYS A 258 4.58 -21.68 -8.31
CA LYS A 258 3.44 -22.43 -7.77
C LYS A 258 2.83 -21.77 -6.53
N VAL A 259 2.83 -20.44 -6.46
CA VAL A 259 2.25 -19.67 -5.36
C VAL A 259 0.79 -20.04 -5.15
N LYS A 260 0.33 -19.91 -3.91
CA LYS A 260 -1.04 -20.26 -3.51
C LYS A 260 -2.08 -19.44 -4.27
N LYS A 261 -1.86 -18.13 -4.38
CA LYS A 261 -2.75 -17.20 -5.09
C LYS A 261 -1.95 -15.98 -5.57
N THR A 262 -2.41 -15.37 -6.64
CA THR A 262 -2.00 -14.02 -7.04
C THR A 262 -3.21 -13.10 -7.00
N VAL A 263 -3.04 -11.91 -6.42
CA VAL A 263 -4.04 -10.84 -6.37
C VAL A 263 -3.44 -9.64 -7.08
N TYR A 264 -4.20 -8.97 -7.93
CA TYR A 264 -3.75 -7.72 -8.55
C TYR A 264 -4.85 -6.66 -8.49
N ASN A 265 -4.43 -5.39 -8.40
CA ASN A 265 -5.32 -4.25 -8.34
C ASN A 265 -4.68 -3.03 -9.00
N TYR A 266 -5.50 -2.04 -9.31
CA TYR A 266 -5.02 -0.69 -9.64
C TYR A 266 -4.35 -0.04 -8.43
N ILE A 267 -3.39 0.84 -8.71
CA ILE A 267 -2.89 1.78 -7.71
C ILE A 267 -3.93 2.90 -7.58
N ASP A 268 -4.29 3.23 -6.36
CA ASP A 268 -5.25 4.29 -6.06
C ASP A 268 -4.77 5.68 -6.54
N PRO A 269 -5.69 6.66 -6.67
CA PRO A 269 -5.34 7.99 -7.16
C PRO A 269 -4.29 8.72 -6.31
N VAL A 270 -4.26 8.49 -4.99
CA VAL A 270 -3.30 9.15 -4.08
C VAL A 270 -1.88 8.65 -4.35
N ILE A 271 -1.67 7.33 -4.39
CA ILE A 271 -0.35 6.77 -4.72
C ILE A 271 0.00 7.04 -6.19
N ALA A 272 -0.98 6.93 -7.12
CA ALA A 272 -0.77 7.19 -8.54
C ALA A 272 -0.27 8.61 -8.83
N ALA A 273 -0.74 9.62 -8.08
CA ALA A 273 -0.26 11.00 -8.19
C ALA A 273 1.26 11.14 -7.96
N HIS A 274 1.84 10.23 -7.17
CA HIS A 274 3.27 10.20 -6.85
C HIS A 274 4.05 9.16 -7.65
N ALA A 275 3.46 8.03 -8.01
CA ALA A 275 4.15 6.94 -8.73
C ALA A 275 3.99 7.03 -10.25
N GLY A 276 2.87 7.55 -10.71
CA GLY A 276 2.55 7.75 -12.13
C GLY A 276 2.06 6.50 -12.86
N PRO A 277 1.56 6.72 -14.09
CA PRO A 277 1.18 5.63 -14.99
C PRO A 277 2.36 4.71 -15.31
N GLY A 278 2.07 3.44 -15.61
CA GLY A 278 3.08 2.43 -15.93
C GLY A 278 3.83 1.90 -14.69
N THR A 279 3.45 2.28 -13.50
CA THR A 279 3.99 1.66 -12.27
C THR A 279 3.56 0.21 -12.18
N LEU A 280 4.50 -0.68 -11.87
CA LEU A 280 4.25 -2.10 -11.56
C LEU A 280 4.99 -2.47 -10.29
N SER A 281 4.30 -3.09 -9.35
CA SER A 281 4.89 -3.54 -8.10
C SER A 281 4.45 -4.96 -7.76
N VAL A 282 5.35 -5.73 -7.11
CA VAL A 282 5.10 -7.05 -6.54
C VAL A 282 5.39 -7.02 -5.04
N PHE A 283 4.53 -7.71 -4.28
CA PHE A 283 4.61 -7.79 -2.82
C PHE A 283 4.54 -9.26 -2.38
N PHE A 284 5.42 -9.64 -1.48
CA PHE A 284 5.52 -11.01 -0.94
C PHE A 284 6.32 -10.98 0.36
N ILE A 285 6.28 -12.07 1.13
CA ILE A 285 7.09 -12.21 2.33
C ILE A 285 8.45 -12.82 1.95
N GLY A 286 9.53 -12.15 2.39
CA GLY A 286 10.90 -12.64 2.32
C GLY A 286 11.53 -12.71 3.70
N ASP A 287 12.82 -13.04 3.77
CA ASP A 287 13.57 -12.98 5.03
C ASP A 287 13.78 -11.51 5.47
N LYS A 288 13.92 -10.62 4.50
CA LYS A 288 14.09 -9.17 4.65
C LYS A 288 13.66 -8.46 3.37
N ARG A 289 13.38 -7.15 3.46
CA ARG A 289 13.10 -6.27 2.32
C ARG A 289 14.25 -6.14 1.34
#